data_8eb8c5eaa562ce9c7b0fd260f1229b72
#
_entry.id   8eb8c5eaa562ce9c7b0fd260f1229b72
#
_cell.length_a   1.000
_cell.length_b   1.000
_cell.length_c   1.000
_cell.angle_alpha   90.00
_cell.angle_beta   90.00
_cell.angle_gamma   90.00
#
_symmetry.space_group_name_H-M   'P 1'
#
loop_
_entity.id
_entity.type
_entity.pdbx_description
1 polymer ?
#
loop_
_entity_poly.entity_id
_entity_poly.type
_entity_poly.pdbx_seq_one_letter_code
_entity_poly.pdbx_strand_id
1 'polypeptide(L)'
;MTTSSIPDSNGVTEQAAPSLAFARDGTEDRAIGFTLNGIQHELARATVSARLTETAPEVILKHVVRVNAIWFPVMQAFETATGIPRADFKSRAARRHLATLGYEIRGEISPPASEPAEVPATSPSPLVDESWHTEANVQAAIVTWLAGRGWRILSVANTATREHGIDVVAARGDETVGIEVKGYPSRGYVDPARAGETKRTSPSTQAGHWYGQALLAAMKLRGNQPDTHSVVALPDFLRYRTLYAATKSSLDAAGVSIWWVDSQQAVTADGCNPEL
;
A
#
# COMPACT_ATOMS: atom_id res chain seq x y z
N MET A 1 2.12 -47.71 85.40
CA MET A 1 1.96 -46.43 86.14
C MET A 1 2.01 -45.33 85.12
N THR A 2 0.82 -44.86 84.88
CA THR A 2 0.41 -43.47 84.99
C THR A 2 1.01 -42.57 83.87
N THR A 3 0.16 -42.26 82.94
CA THR A 3 -0.65 -41.03 82.77
C THR A 3 0.21 -39.89 82.22
N SER A 4 -0.17 -39.08 81.26
CA SER A 4 -1.37 -38.29 81.14
C SER A 4 -1.23 -37.49 79.79
N SER A 5 -2.21 -37.50 78.98
CA SER A 5 -3.05 -36.34 78.65
C SER A 5 -2.35 -35.08 78.06
N ILE A 6 -2.50 -34.78 76.79
CA ILE A 6 -3.50 -33.88 76.16
C ILE A 6 -3.56 -32.44 76.75
N PRO A 7 -3.95 -31.37 76.01
CA PRO A 7 -4.25 -31.07 74.58
C PRO A 7 -3.46 -29.86 74.07
N ASP A 8 -3.57 -29.43 72.88
CA ASP A 8 -4.45 -28.36 72.52
C ASP A 8 -4.36 -27.94 71.07
N SER A 9 -5.52 -27.77 70.56
CA SER A 9 -5.96 -27.01 69.43
C SER A 9 -5.25 -25.68 69.17
N ASN A 10 -4.95 -25.43 67.91
CA ASN A 10 -5.30 -24.14 67.33
C ASN A 10 -5.52 -24.28 65.82
N GLY A 11 -6.79 -24.23 65.45
CA GLY A 11 -7.20 -24.12 64.10
C GLY A 11 -6.83 -22.73 63.56
N VAL A 12 -6.06 -22.69 62.51
CA VAL A 12 -5.97 -21.53 61.64
C VAL A 12 -6.74 -21.88 60.38
N THR A 13 -7.89 -21.30 60.30
CA THR A 13 -8.75 -21.33 59.11
C THR A 13 -8.03 -20.55 58.02
N GLU A 14 -7.38 -21.26 57.11
CA GLU A 14 -6.85 -20.67 55.87
C GLU A 14 -8.05 -20.38 54.92
N GLN A 15 -8.42 -19.12 54.90
CA GLN A 15 -9.45 -18.59 54.01
C GLN A 15 -8.89 -18.66 52.58
N ALA A 16 -9.32 -19.66 51.83
CA ALA A 16 -9.08 -19.75 50.40
C ALA A 16 -9.63 -18.49 49.70
N ALA A 17 -8.74 -17.71 49.13
CA ALA A 17 -9.05 -16.63 48.23
C ALA A 17 -9.88 -17.17 47.04
N PRO A 18 -10.91 -16.46 46.56
CA PRO A 18 -11.66 -16.91 45.40
C PRO A 18 -10.79 -16.89 44.17
N SER A 19 -10.51 -18.06 43.62
CA SER A 19 -9.98 -18.26 42.29
C SER A 19 -10.92 -17.58 41.32
N LEU A 20 -10.48 -16.45 40.72
CA LEU A 20 -11.13 -15.84 39.58
C LEU A 20 -11.05 -16.84 38.41
N ALA A 21 -12.01 -17.71 38.31
CA ALA A 21 -12.26 -18.49 37.11
C ALA A 21 -12.66 -17.51 36.02
N PHE A 22 -11.68 -17.11 35.21
CA PHE A 22 -11.96 -16.52 33.91
C PHE A 22 -12.76 -17.55 33.13
N ALA A 23 -14.02 -17.21 32.86
CA ALA A 23 -14.84 -17.97 31.93
C ALA A 23 -14.07 -18.10 30.62
N ARG A 24 -13.60 -19.30 30.32
CA ARG A 24 -13.05 -19.62 28.98
C ARG A 24 -14.17 -19.51 27.99
N ASP A 25 -14.24 -18.39 27.29
CA ASP A 25 -15.12 -18.21 26.15
C ASP A 25 -14.73 -19.26 25.11
N GLY A 26 -15.66 -20.12 24.66
CA GLY A 26 -15.41 -21.22 23.73
C GLY A 26 -14.89 -20.83 22.33
N THR A 27 -14.46 -19.57 22.19
CA THR A 27 -13.81 -19.02 21.02
C THR A 27 -12.30 -19.31 20.95
N GLU A 28 -11.64 -19.66 22.05
CA GLU A 28 -10.17 -19.91 22.06
C GLU A 28 -9.76 -21.22 21.36
N ASP A 29 -10.65 -22.20 21.31
CA ASP A 29 -10.37 -23.51 20.69
C ASP A 29 -10.59 -23.51 19.16
N ARG A 30 -10.91 -22.37 18.55
CA ARG A 30 -11.19 -22.29 17.12
C ARG A 30 -9.91 -22.45 16.29
N ALA A 31 -9.86 -23.47 15.44
CA ALA A 31 -8.81 -23.69 14.46
C ALA A 31 -9.40 -23.78 13.05
N ILE A 32 -8.61 -23.44 12.05
CA ILE A 32 -8.97 -23.54 10.64
C ILE A 32 -7.85 -24.21 9.85
N GLY A 33 -8.23 -25.12 8.93
CA GLY A 33 -7.35 -25.61 7.88
C GLY A 33 -7.52 -24.77 6.60
N PHE A 34 -6.44 -24.48 5.92
CA PHE A 34 -6.48 -23.78 4.61
C PHE A 34 -5.32 -24.24 3.72
N THR A 35 -5.50 -24.09 2.41
CA THR A 35 -4.45 -24.35 1.43
C THR A 35 -3.94 -23.06 0.87
N LEU A 36 -2.63 -22.87 0.86
CA LEU A 36 -1.94 -21.74 0.25
C LEU A 36 -0.79 -22.24 -0.62
N ASN A 37 -0.73 -21.79 -1.86
CA ASN A 37 0.27 -22.22 -2.84
C ASN A 37 0.43 -23.77 -2.95
N GLY A 38 -0.70 -24.50 -2.81
CA GLY A 38 -0.71 -25.97 -2.85
C GLY A 38 -0.31 -26.67 -1.55
N ILE A 39 0.07 -25.92 -0.51
CA ILE A 39 0.47 -26.45 0.79
C ILE A 39 -0.69 -26.32 1.78
N GLN A 40 -0.96 -27.40 2.52
CA GLN A 40 -1.95 -27.42 3.60
C GLN A 40 -1.37 -26.77 4.86
N HIS A 41 -2.13 -25.85 5.44
CA HIS A 41 -1.78 -25.15 6.68
C HIS A 41 -2.93 -25.28 7.69
N GLU A 42 -2.58 -25.25 8.96
CA GLU A 42 -3.52 -25.14 10.06
C GLU A 42 -3.19 -23.90 10.91
N LEU A 43 -4.20 -23.17 11.35
CA LEU A 43 -4.05 -22.00 12.18
C LEU A 43 -5.11 -22.01 13.28
N ALA A 44 -4.67 -22.05 14.53
CA ALA A 44 -5.51 -21.95 15.69
C ALA A 44 -5.56 -20.52 16.22
N ARG A 45 -6.70 -20.10 16.77
CA ARG A 45 -6.88 -18.78 17.39
C ARG A 45 -5.87 -18.57 18.52
N ALA A 46 -5.64 -19.57 19.38
CA ALA A 46 -4.66 -19.52 20.45
C ALA A 46 -3.24 -19.23 19.92
N THR A 47 -2.87 -19.82 18.79
CA THR A 47 -1.56 -19.56 18.16
C THR A 47 -1.41 -18.10 17.70
N VAL A 48 -2.47 -17.53 17.12
CA VAL A 48 -2.48 -16.12 16.71
C VAL A 48 -2.31 -15.21 17.93
N SER A 49 -3.09 -15.45 18.98
CA SER A 49 -3.02 -14.66 20.22
C SER A 49 -1.65 -14.77 20.89
N ALA A 50 -1.09 -15.96 20.99
CA ALA A 50 0.19 -16.20 21.65
C ALA A 50 1.37 -15.53 20.89
N ARG A 51 1.44 -15.70 19.55
CA ARG A 51 2.53 -15.14 18.74
C ARG A 51 2.51 -13.62 18.64
N LEU A 52 1.34 -13.00 18.79
CA LEU A 52 1.19 -11.55 18.76
C LEU A 52 1.32 -10.87 20.12
N THR A 53 1.42 -11.62 21.23
CA THR A 53 1.53 -11.06 22.57
C THR A 53 2.79 -10.22 22.75
N GLU A 54 3.91 -10.64 22.17
CA GLU A 54 5.20 -9.95 22.25
C GLU A 54 5.55 -9.13 21.01
N THR A 55 4.60 -9.00 20.09
CA THR A 55 4.82 -8.30 18.82
C THR A 55 4.31 -6.87 18.90
N ALA A 56 5.16 -5.90 18.55
CA ALA A 56 4.73 -4.52 18.40
C ALA A 56 3.97 -4.33 17.07
N PRO A 57 2.82 -3.60 17.07
CA PRO A 57 2.12 -3.30 15.83
C PRO A 57 2.94 -2.41 14.90
N GLU A 58 2.97 -2.77 13.62
CA GLU A 58 3.51 -1.92 12.58
C GLU A 58 2.55 -0.78 12.22
N VAL A 59 3.03 0.15 11.39
CA VAL A 59 2.20 1.26 10.87
C VAL A 59 0.99 0.70 10.11
N ILE A 60 -0.19 1.17 10.48
CA ILE A 60 -1.46 0.73 9.90
C ILE A 60 -1.68 1.44 8.57
N LEU A 61 -1.69 0.69 7.47
CA LEU A 61 -1.88 1.25 6.13
C LEU A 61 -3.31 1.07 5.58
N LYS A 62 -4.00 -0.04 5.88
CA LYS A 62 -5.33 -0.32 5.27
C LYS A 62 -6.30 -1.10 6.15
N HIS A 63 -5.93 -2.30 6.55
CA HIS A 63 -6.82 -3.23 7.25
C HIS A 63 -6.17 -3.67 8.53
N VAL A 64 -6.97 -3.68 9.60
CA VAL A 64 -6.50 -4.07 10.92
C VAL A 64 -7.34 -5.21 11.48
N VAL A 65 -6.71 -5.98 12.34
CA VAL A 65 -7.32 -7.04 13.13
C VAL A 65 -7.05 -6.77 14.60
N ARG A 66 -8.04 -7.00 15.44
CA ARG A 66 -7.90 -6.85 16.91
C ARG A 66 -7.49 -8.18 17.51
N VAL A 67 -6.30 -8.23 18.09
CA VAL A 67 -5.76 -9.39 18.81
C VAL A 67 -5.30 -8.93 20.19
N ASN A 68 -5.71 -9.63 21.25
CA ASN A 68 -5.36 -9.28 22.65
C ASN A 68 -5.64 -7.80 22.99
N ALA A 69 -6.79 -7.27 22.52
CA ALA A 69 -7.20 -5.86 22.64
C ALA A 69 -6.33 -4.84 21.86
N ILE A 70 -5.30 -5.26 21.12
CA ILE A 70 -4.40 -4.43 20.33
C ILE A 70 -4.76 -4.56 18.84
N TRP A 71 -4.67 -3.44 18.09
CA TRP A 71 -4.89 -3.42 16.66
C TRP A 71 -3.58 -3.64 15.91
N PHE A 72 -3.53 -4.67 15.07
CA PHE A 72 -2.40 -5.01 14.20
C PHE A 72 -2.79 -4.86 12.73
N PRO A 73 -1.86 -4.45 11.85
CA PRO A 73 -2.05 -4.65 10.41
C PRO A 73 -2.35 -6.12 10.11
N VAL A 74 -3.39 -6.39 9.31
CA VAL A 74 -3.80 -7.77 8.98
C VAL A 74 -2.67 -8.60 8.37
N MET A 75 -1.82 -7.97 7.54
CA MET A 75 -0.69 -8.65 6.91
C MET A 75 0.36 -9.07 7.93
N GLN A 76 0.70 -8.16 8.87
CA GLN A 76 1.61 -8.46 9.97
C GLN A 76 1.05 -9.59 10.86
N ALA A 77 -0.21 -9.46 11.28
CA ALA A 77 -0.82 -10.44 12.15
C ALA A 77 -0.84 -11.85 11.54
N PHE A 78 -1.15 -11.95 10.26
CA PHE A 78 -1.19 -13.24 9.56
C PHE A 78 0.21 -13.82 9.34
N GLU A 79 1.18 -13.01 8.92
CA GLU A 79 2.59 -13.41 8.79
C GLU A 79 3.18 -13.90 10.12
N THR A 80 3.04 -13.11 11.18
CA THR A 80 3.53 -13.50 12.51
C THR A 80 2.85 -14.77 13.02
N ALA A 81 1.54 -14.90 12.82
CA ALA A 81 0.78 -16.06 13.27
C ALA A 81 1.09 -17.35 12.49
N THR A 82 1.40 -17.26 11.20
CA THR A 82 1.61 -18.42 10.33
C THR A 82 3.08 -18.71 10.03
N GLY A 83 3.95 -17.71 10.11
CA GLY A 83 5.32 -17.77 9.61
C GLY A 83 5.43 -17.71 8.07
N ILE A 84 4.32 -17.51 7.37
CA ILE A 84 4.30 -17.42 5.90
C ILE A 84 4.69 -16.00 5.49
N PRO A 85 5.68 -15.80 4.61
CA PRO A 85 6.09 -14.48 4.16
C PRO A 85 4.94 -13.70 3.49
N ARG A 86 4.89 -12.38 3.66
CA ARG A 86 3.86 -11.49 3.07
C ARG A 86 3.75 -11.59 1.56
N ALA A 87 4.84 -11.92 0.88
CA ALA A 87 4.88 -12.10 -0.56
C ALA A 87 4.00 -13.28 -1.03
N ASP A 88 3.79 -14.28 -0.18
CA ASP A 88 3.15 -15.55 -0.54
C ASP A 88 1.64 -15.54 -0.33
N PHE A 89 1.07 -14.49 0.26
CA PHE A 89 -0.36 -14.37 0.46
C PHE A 89 -0.90 -12.96 0.22
N LYS A 90 -2.21 -12.86 -0.03
CA LYS A 90 -2.90 -11.58 -0.26
C LYS A 90 -3.68 -11.16 0.99
N SER A 91 -3.78 -9.86 1.24
CA SER A 91 -4.55 -9.28 2.35
C SER A 91 -5.98 -9.82 2.44
N ARG A 92 -6.63 -10.13 1.30
CA ARG A 92 -7.97 -10.73 1.26
C ARG A 92 -8.00 -12.12 1.91
N ALA A 93 -6.99 -12.95 1.66
CA ALA A 93 -6.87 -14.28 2.26
C ALA A 93 -6.64 -14.17 3.78
N ALA A 94 -5.67 -13.35 4.19
CA ALA A 94 -5.38 -13.09 5.60
C ALA A 94 -6.63 -12.61 6.37
N ARG A 95 -7.36 -11.62 5.83
CA ARG A 95 -8.61 -11.13 6.43
C ARG A 95 -9.66 -12.24 6.59
N ARG A 96 -9.86 -13.04 5.53
CA ARG A 96 -10.83 -14.14 5.57
C ARG A 96 -10.48 -15.14 6.67
N HIS A 97 -9.22 -15.58 6.75
CA HIS A 97 -8.80 -16.58 7.72
C HIS A 97 -8.88 -16.06 9.15
N LEU A 98 -8.42 -14.83 9.41
CA LEU A 98 -8.52 -14.20 10.74
C LEU A 98 -9.97 -13.94 11.14
N ALA A 99 -10.86 -13.53 10.22
CA ALA A 99 -12.29 -13.40 10.47
C ALA A 99 -12.95 -14.75 10.79
N THR A 100 -12.57 -15.83 10.07
CA THR A 100 -13.08 -17.18 10.34
C THR A 100 -12.65 -17.68 11.73
N LEU A 101 -11.48 -17.25 12.22
CA LEU A 101 -11.04 -17.50 13.60
C LEU A 101 -11.78 -16.64 14.64
N GLY A 102 -12.69 -15.75 14.20
CA GLY A 102 -13.50 -14.91 15.08
C GLY A 102 -12.81 -13.63 15.56
N TYR A 103 -11.76 -13.19 14.88
CA TYR A 103 -11.14 -11.89 15.14
C TYR A 103 -11.93 -10.74 14.50
N GLU A 104 -12.02 -9.62 15.23
CA GLU A 104 -12.60 -8.38 14.71
C GLU A 104 -11.66 -7.78 13.66
N ILE A 105 -12.18 -7.55 12.46
CA ILE A 105 -11.43 -6.92 11.36
C ILE A 105 -12.10 -5.61 11.00
N ARG A 106 -11.31 -4.55 10.93
CA ARG A 106 -11.75 -3.25 10.41
C ARG A 106 -11.03 -2.91 9.11
N GLY A 107 -11.76 -2.24 8.23
CA GLY A 107 -11.16 -1.49 7.14
C GLY A 107 -10.45 -0.26 7.69
N GLU A 108 -9.92 0.57 6.80
CA GLU A 108 -9.18 1.80 7.09
C GLU A 108 -9.68 2.50 8.37
N ILE A 109 -8.84 2.51 9.42
CA ILE A 109 -9.09 3.30 10.61
C ILE A 109 -8.56 4.69 10.26
N SER A 110 -9.46 5.65 10.02
CA SER A 110 -9.10 7.04 10.24
C SER A 110 -8.65 7.17 11.69
N PRO A 111 -7.53 7.83 11.99
CA PRO A 111 -7.13 8.04 13.37
C PRO A 111 -8.28 8.67 14.13
N PRO A 112 -8.50 8.34 15.43
CA PRO A 112 -9.54 8.94 16.23
C PRO A 112 -9.35 10.45 16.15
N ALA A 113 -10.41 11.16 15.78
CA ALA A 113 -10.45 12.60 15.85
C ALA A 113 -10.14 12.98 17.31
N SER A 114 -8.95 13.50 17.56
CA SER A 114 -8.65 14.19 18.79
C SER A 114 -9.58 15.38 18.86
N GLU A 115 -10.32 15.51 19.99
CA GLU A 115 -11.14 16.69 20.25
C GLU A 115 -10.37 17.98 19.98
N PRO A 116 -11.03 19.00 19.41
CA PRO A 116 -10.34 20.21 19.01
C PRO A 116 -9.89 21.00 20.26
N ALA A 117 -8.60 20.97 20.54
CA ALA A 117 -7.99 22.03 21.30
C ALA A 117 -7.93 23.25 20.38
N GLU A 118 -8.66 24.31 20.76
CA GLU A 118 -8.56 25.63 20.13
C GLU A 118 -7.12 26.10 20.14
N VAL A 119 -6.51 26.21 18.97
CA VAL A 119 -5.25 26.94 18.77
C VAL A 119 -5.52 28.00 17.71
N PRO A 120 -5.03 29.24 17.92
CA PRO A 120 -5.42 30.39 17.11
C PRO A 120 -4.91 30.26 15.68
N ALA A 121 -5.72 30.79 14.78
CA ALA A 121 -5.44 30.92 13.35
C ALA A 121 -4.04 31.38 13.06
N THR A 122 -3.22 30.58 12.42
CA THR A 122 -1.97 31.01 11.80
C THR A 122 -1.94 30.49 10.38
N SER A 123 -2.01 31.38 9.45
CA SER A 123 -1.65 31.38 8.03
C SER A 123 -1.98 30.15 7.16
N PRO A 124 -2.58 30.33 5.99
CA PRO A 124 -2.88 29.23 5.09
C PRO A 124 -1.57 28.61 4.58
N SER A 125 -1.33 27.34 4.94
CA SER A 125 -0.43 26.49 4.19
C SER A 125 -0.88 26.49 2.72
N PRO A 126 0.03 26.53 1.75
CA PRO A 126 -0.37 26.41 0.35
C PRO A 126 -1.14 25.10 0.19
N LEU A 127 -2.37 25.19 -0.31
CA LEU A 127 -3.20 24.06 -0.69
C LEU A 127 -2.37 23.24 -1.68
N VAL A 128 -1.83 22.10 -1.25
CA VAL A 128 -1.29 21.11 -2.17
C VAL A 128 -2.49 20.66 -2.99
N ASP A 129 -2.52 21.02 -4.25
CA ASP A 129 -3.58 20.66 -5.18
C ASP A 129 -3.69 19.14 -5.19
N GLU A 130 -4.79 18.59 -4.62
CA GLU A 130 -5.02 17.14 -4.57
C GLU A 130 -5.08 16.50 -5.96
N SER A 131 -5.07 17.31 -7.01
CA SER A 131 -5.09 16.87 -8.42
C SER A 131 -3.70 16.73 -9.05
N TRP A 132 -2.59 17.04 -8.34
CA TRP A 132 -1.22 17.02 -8.89
C TRP A 132 -0.87 15.74 -9.65
N HIS A 133 -1.44 14.61 -9.27
CA HIS A 133 -1.19 13.29 -9.84
C HIS A 133 -2.11 12.91 -11.01
N THR A 134 -2.90 13.84 -11.55
CA THR A 134 -3.65 13.58 -12.79
C THR A 134 -2.70 13.48 -13.98
N GLU A 135 -3.10 12.75 -15.02
CA GLU A 135 -2.29 12.59 -16.22
C GLU A 135 -1.91 13.94 -16.83
N ALA A 136 -2.87 14.88 -16.89
CA ALA A 136 -2.64 16.24 -17.39
C ALA A 136 -1.60 17.01 -16.55
N ASN A 137 -1.64 16.91 -15.23
CA ASN A 137 -0.70 17.63 -14.36
C ASN A 137 0.70 16.99 -14.38
N VAL A 138 0.80 15.67 -14.45
CA VAL A 138 2.07 14.96 -14.67
C VAL A 138 2.68 15.35 -16.02
N GLN A 139 1.86 15.39 -17.10
CA GLN A 139 2.29 15.82 -18.41
C GLN A 139 2.81 17.27 -18.39
N ALA A 140 2.08 18.19 -17.76
CA ALA A 140 2.47 19.60 -17.63
C ALA A 140 3.81 19.75 -16.88
N ALA A 141 4.01 19.00 -15.79
CA ALA A 141 5.28 18.98 -15.05
C ALA A 141 6.45 18.52 -15.94
N ILE A 142 6.28 17.46 -16.70
CA ILE A 142 7.28 16.93 -17.64
C ILE A 142 7.62 17.96 -18.73
N VAL A 143 6.60 18.57 -19.34
CA VAL A 143 6.80 19.61 -20.37
C VAL A 143 7.56 20.81 -19.80
N THR A 144 7.19 21.28 -18.62
CA THR A 144 7.86 22.40 -17.94
C THR A 144 9.32 22.07 -17.63
N TRP A 145 9.56 20.87 -17.09
CA TRP A 145 10.88 20.40 -16.74
C TRP A 145 11.82 20.27 -17.96
N LEU A 146 11.31 19.73 -19.07
CA LEU A 146 12.04 19.62 -20.34
C LEU A 146 12.38 21.01 -20.89
N ALA A 147 11.39 21.89 -20.98
CA ALA A 147 11.60 23.25 -21.48
C ALA A 147 12.64 24.03 -20.66
N GLY A 148 12.61 23.89 -19.32
CA GLY A 148 13.59 24.48 -18.42
C GLY A 148 15.03 23.95 -18.61
N ARG A 149 15.20 22.80 -19.31
CA ARG A 149 16.49 22.18 -19.63
C ARG A 149 16.90 22.35 -21.09
N GLY A 150 16.24 23.23 -21.82
CA GLY A 150 16.57 23.53 -23.21
C GLY A 150 16.06 22.50 -24.23
N TRP A 151 15.14 21.61 -23.81
CA TRP A 151 14.47 20.73 -24.77
C TRP A 151 13.39 21.50 -25.52
N ARG A 152 13.36 21.37 -26.82
CA ARG A 152 12.30 21.88 -27.68
C ARG A 152 11.16 20.87 -27.73
N ILE A 153 9.99 21.25 -27.25
CA ILE A 153 8.79 20.42 -27.31
C ILE A 153 8.31 20.35 -28.76
N LEU A 154 8.22 19.15 -29.31
CA LEU A 154 7.79 18.90 -30.68
C LEU A 154 6.30 18.60 -30.76
N SER A 155 5.80 17.81 -29.83
CA SER A 155 4.38 17.52 -29.71
C SER A 155 3.98 17.21 -28.26
N VAL A 156 2.73 17.53 -27.95
CA VAL A 156 2.07 17.16 -26.69
C VAL A 156 0.68 16.66 -27.07
N ALA A 157 0.38 15.38 -26.78
CA ALA A 157 -0.94 14.82 -27.05
C ALA A 157 -1.99 15.43 -26.13
N ASN A 158 -3.17 15.67 -26.65
CA ASN A 158 -4.26 16.19 -25.88
C ASN A 158 -4.94 15.05 -25.10
N THR A 159 -4.66 14.97 -23.78
CA THR A 159 -5.23 13.95 -22.89
C THR A 159 -6.74 14.02 -22.79
N ALA A 160 -7.36 15.19 -23.00
CA ALA A 160 -8.82 15.37 -22.95
C ALA A 160 -9.52 14.75 -24.16
N THR A 161 -8.90 14.76 -25.33
CA THR A 161 -9.45 14.19 -26.59
C THR A 161 -9.03 12.74 -26.82
N ARG A 162 -8.21 12.16 -25.93
CA ARG A 162 -7.64 10.80 -26.07
C ARG A 162 -6.94 10.61 -27.42
N GLU A 163 -6.15 11.58 -27.81
CA GLU A 163 -5.37 11.52 -29.02
C GLU A 163 -4.42 10.31 -28.99
N HIS A 164 -4.41 9.55 -30.10
CA HIS A 164 -3.54 8.38 -30.18
C HIS A 164 -2.12 8.79 -30.55
N GLY A 165 -1.14 8.35 -29.80
CA GLY A 165 0.25 8.62 -30.08
C GLY A 165 1.11 8.61 -28.81
N ILE A 166 2.29 9.21 -28.90
CA ILE A 166 3.18 9.44 -27.77
C ILE A 166 2.72 10.72 -27.06
N ASP A 167 2.58 10.69 -25.76
CA ASP A 167 2.01 11.82 -24.99
C ASP A 167 2.86 13.09 -25.07
N VAL A 168 4.21 12.96 -25.03
CA VAL A 168 5.13 14.09 -25.21
C VAL A 168 6.30 13.66 -26.08
N VAL A 169 6.64 14.48 -27.08
CA VAL A 169 7.88 14.32 -27.88
C VAL A 169 8.69 15.62 -27.78
N ALA A 170 9.97 15.51 -27.46
CA ALA A 170 10.87 16.65 -27.37
C ALA A 170 12.23 16.31 -27.97
N ALA A 171 12.96 17.35 -28.42
CA ALA A 171 14.30 17.22 -28.99
C ALA A 171 15.25 18.25 -28.39
N ARG A 172 16.54 17.85 -28.27
CA ARG A 172 17.65 18.72 -27.88
C ARG A 172 18.92 18.29 -28.65
N GLY A 173 19.42 19.17 -29.51
CA GLY A 173 20.46 18.78 -30.46
C GLY A 173 19.99 17.64 -31.35
N ASP A 174 20.76 16.56 -31.39
CA ASP A 174 20.45 15.34 -32.14
C ASP A 174 19.64 14.31 -31.31
N GLU A 175 19.40 14.58 -30.02
CA GLU A 175 18.64 13.71 -29.15
C GLU A 175 17.13 13.95 -29.29
N THR A 176 16.37 12.88 -29.31
CA THR A 176 14.92 12.90 -29.27
C THR A 176 14.41 12.01 -28.15
N VAL A 177 13.44 12.48 -27.38
CA VAL A 177 12.77 11.73 -26.32
C VAL A 177 11.28 11.63 -26.63
N GLY A 178 10.74 10.44 -26.49
CA GLY A 178 9.30 10.16 -26.52
C GLY A 178 8.83 9.61 -25.18
N ILE A 179 7.80 10.22 -24.62
CA ILE A 179 7.38 10.00 -23.24
C ILE A 179 5.91 9.59 -23.21
N GLU A 180 5.65 8.43 -22.65
CA GLU A 180 4.31 7.99 -22.28
C GLU A 180 4.03 8.48 -20.85
N VAL A 181 2.92 9.15 -20.63
CA VAL A 181 2.56 9.74 -19.35
C VAL A 181 1.37 8.98 -18.74
N LYS A 182 1.42 8.70 -17.46
CA LYS A 182 0.25 8.22 -16.72
C LYS A 182 0.09 8.98 -15.42
N GLY A 183 -1.17 9.27 -15.11
CA GLY A 183 -1.55 9.75 -13.78
C GLY A 183 -1.64 8.61 -12.77
N TYR A 184 -2.20 8.90 -11.59
CA TYR A 184 -2.56 7.90 -10.60
C TYR A 184 -4.08 7.77 -10.48
N PRO A 185 -4.63 6.56 -10.48
CA PRO A 185 -6.08 6.38 -10.47
C PRO A 185 -6.73 6.88 -9.19
N SER A 186 -7.80 7.66 -9.33
CA SER A 186 -8.65 8.08 -8.21
C SER A 186 -9.64 6.99 -7.80
N ARG A 187 -10.15 7.04 -6.57
CA ARG A 187 -11.22 6.15 -6.09
C ARG A 187 -12.59 6.49 -6.72
N GLY A 188 -12.85 7.77 -6.95
CA GLY A 188 -14.08 8.27 -7.56
C GLY A 188 -14.03 8.28 -9.08
N TYR A 189 -15.20 8.45 -9.69
CA TYR A 189 -15.31 8.73 -11.12
C TYR A 189 -15.05 10.21 -11.38
N VAL A 190 -14.38 10.52 -12.48
CA VAL A 190 -14.15 11.91 -12.93
C VAL A 190 -15.43 12.47 -13.56
N ASP A 191 -16.33 11.60 -14.03
CA ASP A 191 -17.60 11.98 -14.62
C ASP A 191 -18.51 12.64 -13.56
N PRO A 192 -18.94 13.91 -13.77
CA PRO A 192 -19.83 14.61 -12.85
C PRO A 192 -21.17 13.89 -12.63
N ALA A 193 -21.67 13.15 -13.64
CA ALA A 193 -22.89 12.35 -13.51
C ALA A 193 -22.76 11.19 -12.51
N ARG A 194 -21.52 10.82 -12.17
CA ARG A 194 -21.17 9.76 -11.22
C ARG A 194 -20.40 10.30 -10.01
N ALA A 195 -20.53 11.60 -9.74
CA ALA A 195 -19.94 12.22 -8.58
C ALA A 195 -20.44 11.55 -7.28
N GLY A 196 -19.52 11.12 -6.44
CA GLY A 196 -19.83 10.39 -5.19
C GLY A 196 -19.87 8.87 -5.34
N GLU A 197 -19.85 8.31 -6.56
CA GLU A 197 -19.70 6.87 -6.73
C GLU A 197 -18.23 6.43 -6.60
N THR A 198 -18.03 5.29 -5.96
CA THR A 198 -16.70 4.67 -5.83
C THR A 198 -16.50 3.60 -6.90
N LYS A 199 -15.35 3.65 -7.58
CA LYS A 199 -14.98 2.61 -8.57
C LYS A 199 -14.86 1.25 -7.89
N ARG A 200 -15.36 0.20 -8.55
CA ARG A 200 -15.28 -1.19 -8.07
C ARG A 200 -13.83 -1.68 -7.95
N THR A 201 -12.94 -1.20 -8.83
CA THR A 201 -11.53 -1.57 -8.86
C THR A 201 -10.73 -0.60 -8.00
N SER A 202 -9.88 -1.11 -7.11
CA SER A 202 -9.05 -0.26 -6.26
C SER A 202 -8.05 0.55 -7.10
N PRO A 203 -7.67 1.78 -6.69
CA PRO A 203 -6.62 2.56 -7.35
C PRO A 203 -5.34 1.77 -7.56
N SER A 204 -4.91 0.99 -6.58
CA SER A 204 -3.71 0.16 -6.66
C SER A 204 -3.78 -0.92 -7.76
N THR A 205 -4.96 -1.51 -7.99
CA THR A 205 -5.17 -2.48 -9.07
C THR A 205 -5.18 -1.78 -10.42
N GLN A 206 -5.86 -0.64 -10.53
CA GLN A 206 -5.89 0.16 -11.75
C GLN A 206 -4.48 0.67 -12.12
N ALA A 207 -3.70 1.14 -11.14
CA ALA A 207 -2.32 1.55 -11.35
C ALA A 207 -1.47 0.42 -11.94
N GLY A 208 -1.67 -0.84 -11.54
CA GLY A 208 -1.01 -1.99 -12.16
C GLY A 208 -1.34 -2.14 -13.64
N HIS A 209 -2.60 -1.95 -14.03
CA HIS A 209 -3.01 -1.98 -15.44
C HIS A 209 -2.44 -0.80 -16.23
N TRP A 210 -2.48 0.42 -15.67
CA TRP A 210 -1.95 1.61 -16.33
C TRP A 210 -0.44 1.51 -16.52
N TYR A 211 0.27 1.00 -15.52
CA TYR A 211 1.71 0.71 -15.62
C TYR A 211 2.02 -0.24 -16.78
N GLY A 212 1.30 -1.38 -16.85
CA GLY A 212 1.48 -2.34 -17.95
C GLY A 212 1.19 -1.74 -19.33
N GLN A 213 0.17 -0.89 -19.46
CA GLN A 213 -0.13 -0.19 -20.70
C GLN A 213 0.97 0.80 -21.09
N ALA A 214 1.49 1.56 -20.13
CA ALA A 214 2.59 2.49 -20.37
C ALA A 214 3.87 1.78 -20.79
N LEU A 215 4.19 0.65 -20.15
CA LEU A 215 5.34 -0.16 -20.60
C LEU A 215 5.17 -0.69 -22.02
N LEU A 216 3.98 -1.14 -22.38
CA LEU A 216 3.71 -1.61 -23.74
C LEU A 216 3.89 -0.49 -24.77
N ALA A 217 3.42 0.74 -24.46
CA ALA A 217 3.59 1.89 -25.33
C ALA A 217 5.08 2.26 -25.49
N ALA A 218 5.83 2.32 -24.38
CA ALA A 218 7.24 2.62 -24.37
C ALA A 218 8.07 1.57 -25.13
N MET A 219 7.76 0.29 -25.00
CA MET A 219 8.41 -0.78 -25.74
C MET A 219 8.12 -0.71 -27.25
N LYS A 220 6.88 -0.37 -27.64
CA LYS A 220 6.53 -0.14 -29.04
C LYS A 220 7.29 1.04 -29.62
N LEU A 221 7.39 2.15 -28.88
CA LEU A 221 8.19 3.29 -29.28
C LEU A 221 9.63 2.87 -29.52
N ARG A 222 10.25 2.17 -28.57
CA ARG A 222 11.63 1.68 -28.68
C ARG A 222 11.86 0.79 -29.89
N GLY A 223 10.88 -0.07 -30.21
CA GLY A 223 10.96 -0.94 -31.39
C GLY A 223 10.78 -0.22 -32.72
N ASN A 224 9.92 0.80 -32.77
CA ASN A 224 9.60 1.53 -34.00
C ASN A 224 10.55 2.70 -34.27
N GLN A 225 11.14 3.28 -33.22
CA GLN A 225 12.02 4.45 -33.28
C GLN A 225 13.25 4.23 -32.39
N PRO A 226 14.21 3.38 -32.79
CA PRO A 226 15.33 2.98 -31.93
C PRO A 226 16.27 4.13 -31.55
N ASP A 227 16.29 5.22 -32.31
CA ASP A 227 17.06 6.42 -32.03
C ASP A 227 16.37 7.40 -31.09
N THR A 228 15.12 7.13 -30.75
CA THR A 228 14.34 7.93 -29.78
C THR A 228 14.46 7.33 -28.37
N HIS A 229 14.85 8.13 -27.39
CA HIS A 229 14.81 7.72 -25.99
C HIS A 229 13.38 7.48 -25.54
N SER A 230 13.10 6.28 -25.07
CA SER A 230 11.76 5.87 -24.63
C SER A 230 11.63 6.00 -23.13
N VAL A 231 10.64 6.77 -22.70
CA VAL A 231 10.42 7.12 -21.29
C VAL A 231 8.97 6.86 -20.90
N VAL A 232 8.76 6.42 -19.67
CA VAL A 232 7.44 6.43 -19.01
C VAL A 232 7.50 7.40 -17.84
N ALA A 233 6.64 8.41 -17.84
CA ALA A 233 6.52 9.38 -16.76
C ALA A 233 5.34 9.01 -15.83
N LEU A 234 5.61 8.93 -14.54
CA LEU A 234 4.68 8.48 -13.52
C LEU A 234 4.70 9.40 -12.30
N PRO A 235 3.56 9.63 -11.64
CA PRO A 235 3.57 10.28 -10.33
C PRO A 235 4.19 9.34 -9.29
N ASP A 236 4.97 9.92 -8.37
CA ASP A 236 5.76 9.18 -7.38
C ASP A 236 4.89 8.58 -6.27
N PHE A 237 4.24 7.48 -6.59
CA PHE A 237 3.45 6.69 -5.64
C PHE A 237 4.13 5.36 -5.33
N LEU A 238 4.06 4.94 -4.07
CA LEU A 238 4.62 3.67 -3.61
C LEU A 238 4.22 2.48 -4.50
N ARG A 239 2.99 2.46 -5.02
CA ARG A 239 2.53 1.38 -5.88
C ARG A 239 3.32 1.33 -7.19
N TYR A 240 3.58 2.46 -7.83
CA TYR A 240 4.39 2.52 -9.04
C TYR A 240 5.86 2.20 -8.76
N ARG A 241 6.41 2.69 -7.64
CA ARG A 241 7.77 2.32 -7.19
C ARG A 241 7.93 0.82 -6.99
N THR A 242 6.92 0.14 -6.40
CA THR A 242 6.94 -1.32 -6.22
C THR A 242 6.90 -2.06 -7.56
N LEU A 243 6.09 -1.59 -8.52
CA LEU A 243 6.02 -2.19 -9.85
C LEU A 243 7.34 -2.00 -10.60
N TYR A 244 7.91 -0.80 -10.53
CA TYR A 244 9.21 -0.50 -11.13
C TYR A 244 10.33 -1.36 -10.54
N ALA A 245 10.43 -1.48 -9.23
CA ALA A 245 11.43 -2.33 -8.58
C ALA A 245 11.38 -3.78 -9.08
N ALA A 246 10.17 -4.30 -9.36
CA ALA A 246 9.99 -5.65 -9.89
C ALA A 246 10.33 -5.79 -11.39
N THR A 247 10.43 -4.69 -12.14
CA THR A 247 10.63 -4.71 -13.60
C THR A 247 11.91 -3.97 -14.04
N LYS A 248 12.64 -3.34 -13.09
CA LYS A 248 13.78 -2.46 -13.38
C LYS A 248 14.81 -3.09 -14.30
N SER A 249 15.27 -4.30 -14.00
CA SER A 249 16.29 -4.97 -14.80
C SER A 249 15.84 -5.23 -16.26
N SER A 250 14.55 -5.52 -16.45
CA SER A 250 13.97 -5.73 -17.77
C SER A 250 13.84 -4.42 -18.54
N LEU A 251 13.51 -3.32 -17.86
CA LEU A 251 13.42 -1.99 -18.46
C LEU A 251 14.79 -1.45 -18.85
N ASP A 252 15.79 -1.63 -17.99
CA ASP A 252 17.18 -1.28 -18.28
C ASP A 252 17.67 -2.03 -19.53
N ALA A 253 17.41 -3.34 -19.62
CA ALA A 253 17.75 -4.15 -20.78
C ALA A 253 17.00 -3.73 -22.07
N ALA A 254 15.76 -3.26 -21.94
CA ALA A 254 14.97 -2.75 -23.05
C ALA A 254 15.30 -1.30 -23.45
N GLY A 255 16.13 -0.60 -22.67
CA GLY A 255 16.43 0.81 -22.89
C GLY A 255 15.23 1.73 -22.66
N VAL A 256 14.37 1.41 -21.67
CA VAL A 256 13.23 2.21 -21.26
C VAL A 256 13.49 2.83 -19.90
N SER A 257 13.38 4.15 -19.81
CA SER A 257 13.58 4.92 -18.59
C SER A 257 12.27 5.22 -17.88
N ILE A 258 12.32 5.41 -16.57
CA ILE A 258 11.16 5.88 -15.77
C ILE A 258 11.50 7.27 -15.22
N TRP A 259 10.58 8.21 -15.41
CA TRP A 259 10.67 9.53 -14.80
C TRP A 259 9.55 9.69 -13.79
N TRP A 260 9.91 10.20 -12.61
CA TRP A 260 9.01 10.35 -11.47
C TRP A 260 8.66 11.81 -11.28
N VAL A 261 7.39 12.09 -11.09
CA VAL A 261 6.87 13.42 -10.74
C VAL A 261 6.34 13.35 -9.32
N ASP A 262 6.86 14.17 -8.42
CA ASP A 262 6.40 14.25 -7.03
C ASP A 262 5.26 15.27 -6.85
N SER A 263 4.76 15.39 -5.61
CA SER A 263 3.68 16.33 -5.25
C SER A 263 4.07 17.81 -5.37
N GLN A 264 5.36 18.12 -5.51
CA GLN A 264 5.88 19.47 -5.76
C GLN A 264 6.15 19.68 -7.26
N GLN A 265 5.73 18.73 -8.12
CA GLN A 265 5.99 18.71 -9.56
C GLN A 265 7.49 18.65 -9.92
N ALA A 266 8.33 18.25 -8.97
CA ALA A 266 9.74 17.99 -9.28
C ALA A 266 9.87 16.65 -10.02
N VAL A 267 10.75 16.65 -11.04
CA VAL A 267 10.98 15.48 -11.89
C VAL A 267 12.33 14.87 -11.54
N THR A 268 12.34 13.57 -11.28
CA THR A 268 13.56 12.76 -11.12
C THR A 268 13.58 11.64 -12.13
N ALA A 269 14.73 11.39 -12.74
CA ALA A 269 14.93 10.40 -13.78
C ALA A 269 15.60 9.14 -13.21
N ASP A 270 15.19 7.96 -13.67
CA ASP A 270 15.75 6.66 -13.29
C ASP A 270 15.87 5.78 -14.56
N GLY A 271 16.99 5.07 -14.71
CA GLY A 271 17.30 4.24 -15.86
C GLY A 271 18.31 4.85 -16.84
N CYS A 272 18.31 4.36 -18.09
CA CYS A 272 19.17 4.86 -19.18
C CYS A 272 18.65 6.22 -19.67
N ASN A 273 19.11 7.28 -19.06
CA ASN A 273 18.66 8.63 -19.44
C ASN A 273 19.57 9.25 -20.49
N PRO A 274 19.01 10.05 -21.44
CA PRO A 274 19.81 11.03 -22.13
C PRO A 274 20.47 11.94 -21.08
N GLU A 275 21.64 12.46 -21.34
CA GLU A 275 22.32 13.40 -20.44
C GLU A 275 21.42 14.61 -20.18
N LEU A 276 20.82 14.64 -18.99
CA LEU A 276 19.77 15.59 -18.58
C LEU A 276 20.37 16.82 -17.91
#